data_a4a5e18510842c4481245d3f93bc9a27
#
_entry.id   a4a5e18510842c4481245d3f93bc9a27
#
_cell.length_a   1.000
_cell.length_b   1.000
_cell.length_c   1.000
_cell.angle_alpha   90.00
_cell.angle_beta   90.00
_cell.angle_gamma   90.00
#
_symmetry.space_group_name_H-M   'P 1'
#
loop_
_entity.id
_entity.type
_entity.pdbx_description
1 polymer ?
#
loop_
_entity_poly.entity_id
_entity_poly.type
_entity_poly.pdbx_seq_one_letter_code
_entity_poly.pdbx_strand_id
1 'polypeptide(L)'
;DDVESRGLGDVYKRQANELLEQHHLIYLNSNLYAYQNGVYRPFGKDQINAYISKHYPFAKIRFRQEVAEQVKGAAYIDQVEETSLINVKNGLLEIGENGTVKLHPHSPDIISFRQFNANYDPLASCPVLDQALDNAFSGSSEQIELFNQIMGYLLMNHTRYQKCFFWVGLPSSAKSTFSTMVRRFCGEENVSSIELDDLGKRFGAAGIVNKTLNIVPDIKKTKLFASGLFKALVGGDAVRIEQKYREAFDYVFTGKMIFGMNLFPDFSADFEGIERRLVILKFERVYKPTDPDFNPGIDDDLSTNEAMSALLNRAISGYKSLIQNKGFLETQKSKQQMAAFVSENDSVVAWVESLDDAGILEREPISGPDGLYKAYETRCNSAGEKAKDQKDFTRIIKTRYGYETARKRINGKQYPMFIKN
;
A
#
# COMPACT_ATOMS: atom_id res chain seq x y z
N ASP A 1 -32.54 16.22 -45.74
CA ASP A 1 -31.56 16.36 -44.60
C ASP A 1 -32.04 15.66 -43.31
N ASP A 2 -33.35 15.67 -42.98
CA ASP A 2 -33.83 15.13 -41.70
C ASP A 2 -34.04 13.60 -41.72
N VAL A 3 -34.32 13.00 -42.87
CA VAL A 3 -34.52 11.54 -43.03
C VAL A 3 -33.17 10.82 -43.14
N GLU A 4 -32.17 11.39 -43.81
CA GLU A 4 -30.81 10.83 -43.85
C GLU A 4 -30.12 10.92 -42.48
N SER A 5 -30.35 11.99 -41.72
CA SER A 5 -29.77 12.12 -40.36
C SER A 5 -30.39 11.14 -39.37
N ARG A 6 -31.71 10.83 -39.48
CA ARG A 6 -32.38 9.79 -38.68
C ARG A 6 -31.86 8.39 -39.00
N GLY A 7 -31.69 8.05 -40.29
CA GLY A 7 -31.14 6.77 -40.68
C GLY A 7 -29.70 6.52 -40.23
N LEU A 8 -28.86 7.55 -40.26
CA LEU A 8 -27.48 7.48 -39.75
C LEU A 8 -27.44 7.35 -38.23
N GLY A 9 -28.30 8.04 -37.48
CA GLY A 9 -28.43 7.92 -36.04
C GLY A 9 -28.78 6.50 -35.59
N ASP A 10 -29.69 5.82 -36.31
CA ASP A 10 -30.08 4.44 -36.02
C ASP A 10 -28.93 3.46 -36.28
N VAL A 11 -28.11 3.71 -37.31
CA VAL A 11 -26.92 2.90 -37.59
C VAL A 11 -25.88 3.03 -36.46
N TYR A 12 -25.64 4.23 -35.95
CA TYR A 12 -24.69 4.44 -34.83
C TYR A 12 -25.15 3.73 -33.56
N LYS A 13 -26.44 3.82 -33.23
CA LYS A 13 -27.03 3.12 -32.07
C LYS A 13 -26.94 1.61 -32.21
N ARG A 14 -27.23 1.06 -33.37
CA ARG A 14 -27.16 -0.36 -33.61
C ARG A 14 -25.75 -0.88 -33.37
N GLN A 15 -24.74 -0.18 -33.81
CA GLN A 15 -23.36 -0.58 -33.65
C GLN A 15 -22.82 -0.37 -32.25
N ALA A 16 -23.27 0.66 -31.55
CA ALA A 16 -23.00 0.80 -30.13
C ALA A 16 -23.60 -0.36 -29.34
N ASN A 17 -24.84 -0.79 -29.66
CA ASN A 17 -25.46 -1.93 -29.00
C ASN A 17 -24.74 -3.24 -29.30
N GLU A 18 -24.29 -3.48 -30.55
CA GLU A 18 -23.48 -4.66 -30.90
C GLU A 18 -22.18 -4.73 -30.06
N LEU A 19 -21.50 -3.59 -29.86
CA LEU A 19 -20.32 -3.51 -29.00
C LEU A 19 -20.64 -3.80 -27.52
N LEU A 20 -21.73 -3.24 -27.02
CA LEU A 20 -22.19 -3.42 -25.64
C LEU A 20 -22.56 -4.87 -25.36
N GLU A 21 -23.26 -5.53 -26.27
CA GLU A 21 -23.66 -6.94 -26.16
C GLU A 21 -22.45 -7.88 -26.19
N GLN A 22 -21.44 -7.57 -27.02
CA GLN A 22 -20.26 -8.43 -27.16
C GLN A 22 -19.26 -8.31 -26.01
N HIS A 23 -19.19 -7.14 -25.36
CA HIS A 23 -18.08 -6.83 -24.46
C HIS A 23 -18.48 -6.48 -23.03
N HIS A 24 -19.76 -6.41 -22.65
CA HIS A 24 -20.21 -5.94 -21.34
C HIS A 24 -19.44 -4.68 -20.92
N LEU A 25 -19.69 -3.57 -21.62
CA LEU A 25 -18.95 -2.32 -21.42
C LEU A 25 -19.54 -1.52 -20.27
N ILE A 26 -18.67 -0.85 -19.50
CA ILE A 26 -19.05 0.19 -18.54
C ILE A 26 -18.20 1.44 -18.76
N TYR A 27 -18.82 2.61 -18.57
CA TYR A 27 -18.14 3.91 -18.64
C TYR A 27 -18.22 4.59 -17.27
N LEU A 28 -17.06 4.76 -16.64
CA LEU A 28 -16.91 5.29 -15.27
C LEU A 28 -15.71 6.24 -15.21
N ASN A 29 -15.85 7.38 -14.55
CA ASN A 29 -14.76 8.35 -14.34
C ASN A 29 -13.99 8.66 -15.63
N SER A 30 -14.72 8.98 -16.72
CA SER A 30 -14.15 9.28 -18.05
C SER A 30 -13.33 8.15 -18.68
N ASN A 31 -13.48 6.92 -18.21
CA ASN A 31 -12.84 5.72 -18.76
C ASN A 31 -13.88 4.68 -19.15
N LEU A 32 -13.67 4.07 -20.32
CA LEU A 32 -14.43 2.91 -20.77
C LEU A 32 -13.68 1.63 -20.39
N TYR A 33 -14.42 0.64 -19.90
CA TYR A 33 -13.91 -0.67 -19.52
C TYR A 33 -14.73 -1.75 -20.18
N ALA A 34 -14.09 -2.87 -20.52
CA ALA A 34 -14.75 -4.07 -21.04
C ALA A 34 -14.50 -5.26 -20.08
N TYR A 35 -15.51 -6.09 -19.91
CA TYR A 35 -15.38 -7.33 -19.16
C TYR A 35 -14.60 -8.38 -19.96
N GLN A 36 -13.51 -8.87 -19.39
CA GLN A 36 -12.63 -9.85 -20.00
C GLN A 36 -12.09 -10.81 -18.93
N ASN A 37 -12.32 -12.10 -19.12
CA ASN A 37 -11.77 -13.14 -18.23
C ASN A 37 -12.05 -12.89 -16.73
N GLY A 38 -13.26 -12.47 -16.41
CA GLY A 38 -13.69 -12.27 -15.02
C GLY A 38 -13.37 -10.88 -14.43
N VAL A 39 -12.83 -9.92 -15.21
CA VAL A 39 -12.42 -8.62 -14.72
C VAL A 39 -12.66 -7.53 -15.75
N TYR A 40 -12.97 -6.31 -15.31
CA TYR A 40 -13.10 -5.13 -16.17
C TYR A 40 -11.74 -4.51 -16.47
N ARG A 41 -11.34 -4.48 -17.74
CA ARG A 41 -10.08 -3.90 -18.23
C ARG A 41 -10.33 -2.63 -19.04
N PRO A 42 -9.39 -1.66 -19.04
CA PRO A 42 -9.52 -0.48 -19.87
C PRO A 42 -9.79 -0.84 -21.35
N PHE A 43 -10.82 -0.23 -21.91
CA PHE A 43 -11.24 -0.39 -23.29
C PHE A 43 -11.23 0.99 -23.97
N GLY A 44 -10.06 1.40 -24.39
CA GLY A 44 -9.84 2.76 -24.87
C GLY A 44 -10.29 2.98 -26.33
N LYS A 45 -10.05 4.21 -26.80
CA LYS A 45 -10.37 4.63 -28.17
C LYS A 45 -9.75 3.73 -29.25
N ASP A 46 -8.56 3.20 -28.99
CA ASP A 46 -7.87 2.36 -29.97
C ASP A 46 -8.57 1.00 -30.14
N GLN A 47 -9.08 0.42 -29.06
CA GLN A 47 -9.85 -0.82 -29.11
C GLN A 47 -11.20 -0.62 -29.84
N ILE A 48 -11.89 0.49 -29.58
CA ILE A 48 -13.12 0.86 -30.32
C ILE A 48 -12.79 1.03 -31.80
N ASN A 49 -11.74 1.78 -32.12
CA ASN A 49 -11.32 1.99 -33.50
C ASN A 49 -10.91 0.69 -34.20
N ALA A 50 -10.22 -0.20 -33.51
CA ALA A 50 -9.84 -1.52 -34.03
C ALA A 50 -11.08 -2.38 -34.33
N TYR A 51 -12.04 -2.42 -33.39
CA TYR A 51 -13.31 -3.10 -33.59
C TYR A 51 -14.05 -2.57 -34.81
N ILE A 52 -14.26 -1.24 -34.89
CA ILE A 52 -14.97 -0.60 -36.01
C ILE A 52 -14.24 -0.82 -37.33
N SER A 53 -12.91 -0.73 -37.35
CA SER A 53 -12.11 -0.96 -38.57
C SER A 53 -12.22 -2.40 -39.08
N LYS A 54 -12.31 -3.38 -38.16
CA LYS A 54 -12.46 -4.79 -38.51
C LYS A 54 -13.84 -5.11 -39.13
N HIS A 55 -14.89 -4.53 -38.56
CA HIS A 55 -16.27 -4.83 -38.99
C HIS A 55 -16.77 -3.87 -40.04
N TYR A 56 -16.24 -2.64 -40.09
CA TYR A 56 -16.64 -1.55 -41.00
C TYR A 56 -15.39 -0.88 -41.59
N PRO A 57 -14.69 -1.54 -42.55
CA PRO A 57 -13.38 -1.09 -43.06
C PRO A 57 -13.42 0.31 -43.70
N PHE A 58 -14.55 0.70 -44.23
CA PHE A 58 -14.73 2.01 -44.90
C PHE A 58 -15.29 3.10 -44.01
N ALA A 59 -15.44 2.84 -42.70
CA ALA A 59 -15.98 3.82 -41.75
C ALA A 59 -15.07 5.06 -41.63
N LYS A 60 -15.65 6.25 -41.88
CA LYS A 60 -14.96 7.55 -41.70
C LYS A 60 -14.70 7.83 -40.22
N ILE A 61 -13.77 8.74 -39.95
CA ILE A 61 -13.40 9.14 -38.57
C ILE A 61 -14.62 9.64 -37.78
N ARG A 62 -15.47 10.45 -38.38
CA ARG A 62 -16.71 10.96 -37.76
C ARG A 62 -17.64 9.81 -37.29
N PHE A 63 -17.79 8.79 -38.10
CA PHE A 63 -18.57 7.61 -37.79
C PHE A 63 -18.03 6.92 -36.52
N ARG A 64 -16.69 6.75 -36.40
CA ARG A 64 -16.04 6.11 -35.24
C ARG A 64 -16.24 6.96 -33.97
N GLN A 65 -16.20 8.27 -34.08
CA GLN A 65 -16.41 9.18 -32.95
C GLN A 65 -17.88 9.13 -32.47
N GLU A 66 -18.87 9.15 -33.38
CA GLU A 66 -20.28 9.06 -33.04
C GLU A 66 -20.61 7.72 -32.34
N VAL A 67 -20.10 6.59 -32.84
CA VAL A 67 -20.27 5.27 -32.19
C VAL A 67 -19.65 5.28 -30.82
N ALA A 68 -18.44 5.83 -30.67
CA ALA A 68 -17.77 5.91 -29.37
C ALA A 68 -18.57 6.74 -28.34
N GLU A 69 -19.18 7.86 -28.76
CA GLU A 69 -20.01 8.67 -27.86
C GLU A 69 -21.33 7.95 -27.49
N GLN A 70 -21.96 7.25 -28.43
CA GLN A 70 -23.14 6.42 -28.13
C GLN A 70 -22.81 5.30 -27.13
N VAL A 71 -21.66 4.62 -27.31
CA VAL A 71 -21.19 3.58 -26.39
C VAL A 71 -20.98 4.15 -24.99
N LYS A 72 -20.32 5.30 -24.86
CA LYS A 72 -20.10 5.95 -23.56
C LYS A 72 -21.42 6.30 -22.86
N GLY A 73 -22.38 6.88 -23.60
CA GLY A 73 -23.68 7.23 -23.05
C GLY A 73 -24.46 6.01 -22.57
N ALA A 74 -24.47 4.93 -23.36
CA ALA A 74 -25.21 3.73 -23.03
C ALA A 74 -24.54 2.86 -21.93
N ALA A 75 -23.20 2.93 -21.83
CA ALA A 75 -22.41 2.19 -20.83
C ALA A 75 -22.20 2.97 -19.53
N TYR A 76 -22.75 4.17 -19.38
CA TYR A 76 -22.51 5.05 -18.25
C TYR A 76 -23.04 4.47 -16.95
N ILE A 77 -22.21 4.50 -15.91
CA ILE A 77 -22.57 4.20 -14.52
C ILE A 77 -22.01 5.31 -13.62
N ASP A 78 -22.76 5.66 -12.58
CA ASP A 78 -22.36 6.71 -11.63
C ASP A 78 -21.30 6.20 -10.64
N GLN A 79 -21.45 4.96 -10.19
CA GLN A 79 -20.61 4.37 -9.15
C GLN A 79 -20.59 2.84 -9.29
N VAL A 80 -19.63 2.23 -8.61
CA VAL A 80 -19.52 0.77 -8.48
C VAL A 80 -19.94 0.39 -7.07
N GLU A 81 -20.81 -0.60 -6.95
CA GLU A 81 -21.16 -1.17 -5.66
C GLU A 81 -19.94 -1.84 -5.02
N GLU A 82 -19.71 -1.56 -3.74
CA GLU A 82 -18.66 -2.23 -2.99
C GLU A 82 -18.99 -3.71 -2.83
N THR A 83 -18.01 -4.55 -3.13
CA THR A 83 -18.09 -5.99 -2.91
C THR A 83 -16.99 -6.47 -2.00
N SER A 84 -17.31 -7.41 -1.11
CA SER A 84 -16.33 -8.13 -0.30
C SER A 84 -15.70 -9.32 -1.05
N LEU A 85 -16.18 -9.63 -2.26
CA LEU A 85 -15.67 -10.72 -3.06
C LEU A 85 -14.26 -10.43 -3.58
N ILE A 86 -13.39 -11.42 -3.48
CA ILE A 86 -12.00 -11.34 -3.93
C ILE A 86 -11.91 -12.01 -5.29
N ASN A 87 -11.53 -11.24 -6.30
CA ASN A 87 -11.43 -11.75 -7.67
C ASN A 87 -10.09 -12.46 -7.87
N VAL A 88 -10.16 -13.75 -8.22
CA VAL A 88 -9.03 -14.61 -8.58
C VAL A 88 -9.24 -15.20 -9.97
N LYS A 89 -8.24 -15.84 -10.58
CA LYS A 89 -8.33 -16.32 -11.98
C LYS A 89 -9.48 -17.29 -12.25
N ASN A 90 -9.84 -18.13 -11.31
CA ASN A 90 -10.87 -19.15 -11.49
C ASN A 90 -12.22 -18.83 -10.83
N GLY A 91 -12.42 -17.57 -10.34
CA GLY A 91 -13.70 -17.17 -9.79
C GLY A 91 -13.61 -15.99 -8.80
N LEU A 92 -14.68 -15.84 -8.03
CA LEU A 92 -14.83 -14.83 -7.00
C LEU A 92 -14.86 -15.53 -5.64
N LEU A 93 -13.90 -15.24 -4.77
CA LEU A 93 -13.82 -15.82 -3.43
C LEU A 93 -14.65 -15.00 -2.45
N GLU A 94 -15.47 -15.69 -1.69
CA GLU A 94 -16.15 -15.21 -0.50
C GLU A 94 -15.48 -15.81 0.74
N ILE A 95 -14.99 -14.96 1.64
CA ILE A 95 -14.49 -15.38 2.95
C ILE A 95 -15.52 -14.97 3.99
N GLY A 96 -16.26 -15.96 4.52
CA GLY A 96 -17.29 -15.75 5.52
C GLY A 96 -16.70 -15.41 6.90
N GLU A 97 -17.50 -14.80 7.76
CA GLU A 97 -17.11 -14.42 9.13
C GLU A 97 -16.64 -15.62 9.97
N ASN A 98 -17.19 -16.79 9.72
CA ASN A 98 -16.76 -18.06 10.35
C ASN A 98 -15.48 -18.65 9.74
N GLY A 99 -14.85 -17.96 8.82
CA GLY A 99 -13.65 -18.40 8.11
C GLY A 99 -13.89 -19.42 6.99
N THR A 100 -15.12 -19.70 6.60
CA THR A 100 -15.41 -20.53 5.42
C THR A 100 -15.00 -19.78 4.15
N VAL A 101 -14.52 -20.52 3.15
CA VAL A 101 -14.15 -19.96 1.85
C VAL A 101 -15.02 -20.63 0.78
N LYS A 102 -15.69 -19.82 -0.01
CA LYS A 102 -16.49 -20.27 -1.15
C LYS A 102 -15.97 -19.64 -2.42
N LEU A 103 -15.95 -20.42 -3.50
CA LEU A 103 -15.61 -19.95 -4.83
C LEU A 103 -16.90 -19.87 -5.66
N HIS A 104 -17.20 -18.66 -6.13
CA HIS A 104 -18.32 -18.40 -7.04
C HIS A 104 -17.81 -18.23 -8.47
N PRO A 105 -18.61 -18.53 -9.49
CA PRO A 105 -18.24 -18.25 -10.88
C PRO A 105 -18.12 -16.73 -11.08
N HIS A 106 -17.30 -16.35 -12.06
CA HIS A 106 -17.25 -14.96 -12.50
C HIS A 106 -18.59 -14.52 -13.11
N SER A 107 -18.99 -13.26 -12.86
CA SER A 107 -20.14 -12.62 -13.50
C SER A 107 -19.78 -11.19 -13.92
N PRO A 108 -20.22 -10.72 -15.10
CA PRO A 108 -20.09 -9.33 -15.49
C PRO A 108 -20.91 -8.37 -14.60
N ASP A 109 -21.91 -8.87 -13.86
CA ASP A 109 -22.71 -8.09 -12.94
C ASP A 109 -21.90 -7.65 -11.70
N ILE A 110 -20.81 -8.38 -11.38
CA ILE A 110 -19.90 -8.04 -10.30
C ILE A 110 -18.74 -7.25 -10.88
N ILE A 111 -18.81 -5.94 -10.74
CA ILE A 111 -17.79 -5.04 -11.29
C ILE A 111 -16.52 -5.13 -10.45
N SER A 112 -15.47 -5.68 -11.04
CA SER A 112 -14.13 -5.75 -10.45
C SER A 112 -13.09 -5.27 -11.45
N PHE A 113 -12.24 -4.34 -11.04
CA PHE A 113 -11.11 -3.83 -11.84
C PHE A 113 -9.80 -4.52 -11.53
N ARG A 114 -9.77 -5.35 -10.48
CA ARG A 114 -8.59 -6.00 -9.95
C ARG A 114 -8.84 -7.50 -9.86
N GLN A 115 -7.86 -8.29 -10.28
CA GLN A 115 -7.91 -9.74 -10.23
C GLN A 115 -6.54 -10.26 -9.80
N PHE A 116 -6.49 -11.05 -8.73
CA PHE A 116 -5.26 -11.72 -8.32
C PHE A 116 -4.86 -12.81 -9.30
N ASN A 117 -3.58 -12.88 -9.60
CA ASN A 117 -3.01 -13.82 -10.56
C ASN A 117 -2.80 -15.21 -9.96
N ALA A 118 -3.84 -15.77 -9.34
CA ALA A 118 -3.83 -17.07 -8.69
C ALA A 118 -5.15 -17.79 -8.92
N ASN A 119 -5.10 -19.11 -9.03
CA ASN A 119 -6.27 -19.96 -8.94
C ASN A 119 -6.49 -20.36 -7.48
N TYR A 120 -7.71 -20.32 -7.01
CA TYR A 120 -8.03 -20.90 -5.71
C TYR A 120 -8.11 -22.43 -5.83
N ASP A 121 -7.21 -23.08 -5.15
CA ASP A 121 -7.20 -24.52 -4.88
C ASP A 121 -6.83 -24.69 -3.38
N PRO A 122 -7.76 -25.15 -2.53
CA PRO A 122 -7.52 -25.29 -1.10
C PRO A 122 -6.40 -26.30 -0.76
N LEU A 123 -6.02 -27.17 -1.70
CA LEU A 123 -4.96 -28.16 -1.53
C LEU A 123 -3.62 -27.71 -2.12
N ALA A 124 -3.57 -26.55 -2.76
CA ALA A 124 -2.32 -26.07 -3.34
C ALA A 124 -1.26 -25.84 -2.26
N SER A 125 -0.08 -26.38 -2.49
CA SER A 125 1.12 -26.22 -1.69
C SER A 125 2.32 -26.00 -2.60
N CYS A 126 3.36 -25.31 -2.11
CA CYS A 126 4.58 -25.09 -2.88
C CYS A 126 5.78 -25.15 -1.93
N PRO A 127 6.50 -26.28 -1.89
CA PRO A 127 7.67 -26.45 -1.01
C PRO A 127 8.75 -25.40 -1.24
N VAL A 128 8.92 -24.92 -2.48
CA VAL A 128 9.89 -23.85 -2.78
C VAL A 128 9.49 -22.55 -2.11
N LEU A 129 8.20 -22.19 -2.12
CA LEU A 129 7.70 -21.01 -1.41
C LEU A 129 7.89 -21.15 0.11
N ASP A 130 7.59 -22.32 0.66
CA ASP A 130 7.73 -22.58 2.08
C ASP A 130 9.20 -22.44 2.53
N GLN A 131 10.11 -23.03 1.76
CA GLN A 131 11.55 -22.92 1.99
C GLN A 131 12.06 -21.48 1.84
N ALA A 132 11.57 -20.76 0.82
CA ALA A 132 11.96 -19.36 0.60
C ALA A 132 11.54 -18.46 1.77
N LEU A 133 10.33 -18.65 2.31
CA LEU A 133 9.84 -17.94 3.49
C LEU A 133 10.66 -18.28 4.74
N ASP A 134 10.91 -19.56 4.96
CA ASP A 134 11.71 -20.03 6.10
C ASP A 134 13.13 -19.46 6.07
N ASN A 135 13.75 -19.49 4.92
CA ASN A 135 15.08 -18.91 4.71
C ASN A 135 15.08 -17.38 4.91
N ALA A 136 14.15 -16.66 4.27
CA ALA A 136 14.12 -15.19 4.33
C ALA A 136 13.91 -14.67 5.76
N PHE A 137 13.15 -15.40 6.58
CA PHE A 137 12.82 -15.02 7.95
C PHE A 137 13.55 -15.85 9.02
N SER A 138 14.57 -16.62 8.60
CA SER A 138 15.44 -17.42 9.51
C SER A 138 14.62 -18.34 10.43
N GLY A 139 13.62 -19.03 9.90
CA GLY A 139 12.74 -19.96 10.62
C GLY A 139 11.77 -19.29 11.61
N SER A 140 11.62 -17.96 11.57
CA SER A 140 10.73 -17.26 12.50
C SER A 140 9.26 -17.40 12.08
N SER A 141 8.51 -18.24 12.78
CA SER A 141 7.08 -18.42 12.56
C SER A 141 6.28 -17.12 12.72
N GLU A 142 6.67 -16.23 13.63
CA GLU A 142 6.05 -14.91 13.81
C GLU A 142 6.23 -14.02 12.60
N GLN A 143 7.42 -13.99 11.98
CA GLN A 143 7.68 -13.19 10.79
C GLN A 143 6.94 -13.76 9.56
N ILE A 144 6.88 -15.08 9.43
CA ILE A 144 6.10 -15.76 8.39
C ILE A 144 4.62 -15.45 8.57
N GLU A 145 4.09 -15.49 9.79
CA GLU A 145 2.70 -15.14 10.05
C GLU A 145 2.42 -13.67 9.76
N LEU A 146 3.31 -12.75 10.13
CA LEU A 146 3.20 -11.34 9.78
C LEU A 146 3.20 -11.14 8.25
N PHE A 147 4.06 -11.86 7.52
CA PHE A 147 4.03 -11.87 6.05
C PHE A 147 2.68 -12.38 5.52
N ASN A 148 2.15 -13.49 6.04
CA ASN A 148 0.84 -14.01 5.66
C ASN A 148 -0.28 -12.98 5.92
N GLN A 149 -0.24 -12.27 7.05
CA GLN A 149 -1.19 -11.19 7.36
C GLN A 149 -1.08 -10.02 6.39
N ILE A 150 0.15 -9.65 5.97
CA ILE A 150 0.35 -8.63 4.94
C ILE A 150 -0.28 -9.07 3.63
N MET A 151 -0.05 -10.32 3.20
CA MET A 151 -0.68 -10.87 2.00
C MET A 151 -2.21 -10.94 2.15
N GLY A 152 -2.72 -11.31 3.31
CA GLY A 152 -4.15 -11.28 3.62
C GLY A 152 -4.77 -9.89 3.54
N TYR A 153 -4.04 -8.86 3.96
CA TYR A 153 -4.51 -7.47 3.85
C TYR A 153 -4.57 -6.99 2.40
N LEU A 154 -3.72 -7.50 1.50
CA LEU A 154 -3.82 -7.22 0.06
C LEU A 154 -5.16 -7.70 -0.53
N LEU A 155 -5.75 -8.79 0.00
CA LEU A 155 -7.04 -9.32 -0.45
C LEU A 155 -8.21 -8.40 -0.07
N MET A 156 -8.05 -7.53 0.93
CA MET A 156 -9.12 -6.66 1.44
C MET A 156 -9.32 -5.43 0.57
N ASN A 157 -10.57 -5.13 0.21
CA ASN A 157 -10.95 -3.93 -0.56
C ASN A 157 -11.11 -2.66 0.28
N HIS A 158 -10.57 -2.63 1.51
CA HIS A 158 -10.64 -1.50 2.42
C HIS A 158 -9.33 -1.28 3.17
N THR A 159 -9.14 -0.09 3.73
CA THR A 159 -7.95 0.31 4.50
C THR A 159 -8.21 0.43 6.00
N ARG A 160 -9.18 -0.31 6.52
CA ARG A 160 -9.62 -0.28 7.95
C ARG A 160 -8.47 -0.30 8.96
N TYR A 161 -7.41 -1.06 8.68
CA TYR A 161 -6.25 -1.14 9.58
C TYR A 161 -5.28 0.04 9.40
N GLN A 162 -5.42 0.85 8.37
CA GLN A 162 -4.60 2.05 8.09
C GLN A 162 -3.10 1.76 8.12
N LYS A 163 -2.63 0.68 7.48
CA LYS A 163 -1.23 0.24 7.51
C LYS A 163 -0.54 0.30 6.17
N CYS A 164 0.72 0.69 6.21
CA CYS A 164 1.73 0.64 5.16
C CYS A 164 2.90 -0.23 5.64
N PHE A 165 3.58 -0.90 4.72
CA PHE A 165 4.57 -1.91 5.06
C PHE A 165 5.96 -1.47 4.63
N PHE A 166 6.91 -1.51 5.59
CA PHE A 166 8.33 -1.32 5.32
C PHE A 166 9.04 -2.67 5.40
N TRP A 167 9.61 -3.08 4.28
CA TRP A 167 10.42 -4.27 4.17
C TRP A 167 11.89 -3.89 4.34
N VAL A 168 12.44 -4.17 5.50
CA VAL A 168 13.77 -3.72 5.90
C VAL A 168 14.77 -4.87 5.87
N GLY A 169 15.92 -4.66 5.27
CA GLY A 169 17.00 -5.64 5.22
C GLY A 169 18.19 -5.16 4.43
N LEU A 170 19.33 -5.81 4.62
CA LEU A 170 20.55 -5.49 3.88
C LEU A 170 20.41 -5.79 2.38
N PRO A 171 21.28 -5.29 1.51
CA PRO A 171 21.35 -5.74 0.13
C PRO A 171 21.44 -7.27 0.04
N SER A 172 20.87 -7.86 -1.00
CA SER A 172 20.82 -9.32 -1.20
C SER A 172 20.04 -10.10 -0.12
N SER A 173 19.08 -9.49 0.56
CA SER A 173 18.23 -10.17 1.56
C SER A 173 16.89 -10.69 1.00
N ALA A 174 16.79 -10.89 -0.32
CA ALA A 174 15.60 -11.36 -1.05
C ALA A 174 14.39 -10.40 -1.09
N LYS A 175 14.50 -9.15 -0.60
CA LYS A 175 13.41 -8.17 -0.70
C LYS A 175 12.88 -8.01 -2.14
N SER A 176 13.77 -7.92 -3.12
CA SER A 176 13.40 -7.76 -4.53
C SER A 176 12.70 -9.00 -5.08
N THR A 177 13.17 -10.19 -4.75
CA THR A 177 12.56 -11.48 -5.10
C THR A 177 11.13 -11.57 -4.57
N PHE A 178 10.93 -11.28 -3.27
CA PHE A 178 9.58 -11.25 -2.69
C PHE A 178 8.71 -10.14 -3.29
N SER A 179 9.30 -8.99 -3.60
CA SER A 179 8.56 -7.92 -4.30
C SER A 179 8.09 -8.36 -5.68
N THR A 180 8.92 -9.05 -6.45
CA THR A 180 8.56 -9.63 -7.76
C THR A 180 7.44 -10.66 -7.62
N MET A 181 7.56 -11.58 -6.67
CA MET A 181 6.52 -12.59 -6.38
C MET A 181 5.19 -11.92 -6.04
N VAL A 182 5.16 -10.92 -5.15
CA VAL A 182 3.94 -10.24 -4.74
C VAL A 182 3.34 -9.40 -5.86
N ARG A 183 4.16 -8.77 -6.70
CA ARG A 183 3.69 -8.09 -7.93
C ARG A 183 2.96 -9.06 -8.85
N ARG A 184 3.56 -10.22 -9.12
CA ARG A 184 2.95 -11.26 -9.96
C ARG A 184 1.68 -11.81 -9.35
N PHE A 185 1.64 -12.01 -8.03
CA PHE A 185 0.45 -12.43 -7.31
C PHE A 185 -0.71 -11.43 -7.44
N CYS A 186 -0.43 -10.14 -7.28
CA CYS A 186 -1.46 -9.10 -7.44
C CYS A 186 -1.89 -8.90 -8.91
N GLY A 187 -1.11 -9.39 -9.88
CA GLY A 187 -1.24 -9.07 -11.31
C GLY A 187 -0.51 -7.77 -11.66
N GLU A 188 0.41 -7.79 -12.60
CA GLU A 188 1.27 -6.65 -12.94
C GLU A 188 0.48 -5.38 -13.28
N GLU A 189 -0.65 -5.53 -13.97
CA GLU A 189 -1.54 -4.43 -14.32
C GLU A 189 -2.25 -3.79 -13.11
N ASN A 190 -2.31 -4.48 -11.98
CA ASN A 190 -2.92 -4.01 -10.74
C ASN A 190 -1.90 -3.41 -9.76
N VAL A 191 -0.63 -3.29 -10.19
CA VAL A 191 0.46 -2.81 -9.35
C VAL A 191 1.01 -1.50 -9.89
N SER A 192 1.39 -0.60 -9.00
CA SER A 192 2.19 0.59 -9.27
C SER A 192 3.52 0.54 -8.53
N SER A 193 4.47 1.37 -8.96
CA SER A 193 5.79 1.52 -8.32
C SER A 193 6.13 3.00 -8.19
N ILE A 194 5.32 3.71 -7.41
CA ILE A 194 5.49 5.15 -7.19
C ILE A 194 6.28 5.34 -5.91
N GLU A 195 7.43 5.99 -6.00
CA GLU A 195 8.27 6.30 -4.84
C GLU A 195 7.57 7.26 -3.86
N LEU A 196 7.96 7.20 -2.60
CA LEU A 196 7.39 8.05 -1.55
C LEU A 196 7.45 9.54 -1.89
N ASP A 197 8.57 9.99 -2.46
CA ASP A 197 8.77 11.39 -2.85
C ASP A 197 7.93 11.81 -4.07
N ASP A 198 7.58 10.85 -4.93
CA ASP A 198 6.81 11.10 -6.14
C ASP A 198 5.31 11.18 -5.85
N LEU A 199 4.83 10.54 -4.79
CA LEU A 199 3.41 10.60 -4.42
C LEU A 199 2.90 12.03 -4.24
N GLY A 200 3.70 12.91 -3.63
CA GLY A 200 3.33 14.31 -3.37
C GLY A 200 3.52 15.25 -4.56
N LYS A 201 4.11 14.81 -5.66
CA LYS A 201 4.30 15.63 -6.86
C LYS A 201 3.00 15.73 -7.65
N ARG A 202 2.87 16.83 -8.42
CA ARG A 202 1.74 17.00 -9.33
C ARG A 202 1.62 15.79 -10.26
N PHE A 203 0.44 15.21 -10.39
CA PHE A 203 0.16 13.96 -11.11
C PHE A 203 0.80 12.70 -10.50
N GLY A 204 1.59 12.80 -9.43
CA GLY A 204 2.32 11.68 -8.84
C GLY A 204 1.39 10.54 -8.40
N ALA A 205 0.31 10.86 -7.73
CA ALA A 205 -0.66 9.88 -7.27
C ALA A 205 -1.59 9.33 -8.39
N ALA A 206 -1.53 9.83 -9.63
CA ALA A 206 -2.41 9.36 -10.71
C ALA A 206 -2.24 7.86 -11.02
N GLY A 207 -1.03 7.33 -10.82
CA GLY A 207 -0.71 5.93 -11.11
C GLY A 207 -1.27 4.91 -10.11
N ILE A 208 -1.85 5.34 -8.95
CA ILE A 208 -2.43 4.41 -7.97
C ILE A 208 -3.90 4.08 -8.25
N VAL A 209 -4.55 4.79 -9.18
CA VAL A 209 -5.97 4.59 -9.48
C VAL A 209 -6.23 3.16 -9.94
N ASN A 210 -7.19 2.50 -9.30
CA ASN A 210 -7.57 1.09 -9.53
C ASN A 210 -6.42 0.09 -9.29
N LYS A 211 -5.38 0.46 -8.52
CA LYS A 211 -4.31 -0.46 -8.14
C LYS A 211 -4.60 -1.18 -6.83
N THR A 212 -4.24 -2.45 -6.77
CA THR A 212 -4.27 -3.27 -5.55
C THR A 212 -3.08 -2.95 -4.64
N LEU A 213 -1.95 -2.64 -5.26
CA LEU A 213 -0.69 -2.51 -4.57
C LEU A 213 0.17 -1.40 -5.21
N ASN A 214 0.77 -0.57 -4.37
CA ASN A 214 1.96 0.20 -4.75
C ASN A 214 3.17 -0.43 -4.06
N ILE A 215 4.12 -0.97 -4.83
CA ILE A 215 5.32 -1.60 -4.28
C ILE A 215 6.57 -1.07 -4.95
N VAL A 216 7.48 -0.59 -4.11
CA VAL A 216 8.82 -0.13 -4.52
C VAL A 216 9.85 -1.01 -3.82
N PRO A 217 10.62 -1.84 -4.55
CA PRO A 217 11.50 -2.84 -3.95
C PRO A 217 12.69 -2.27 -3.17
N ASP A 218 13.16 -1.09 -3.53
CA ASP A 218 14.28 -0.42 -2.89
C ASP A 218 14.14 1.09 -3.02
N ILE A 219 13.81 1.76 -1.93
CA ILE A 219 13.78 3.22 -1.86
C ILE A 219 15.10 3.75 -1.31
N LYS A 220 15.57 4.84 -1.89
CA LYS A 220 16.73 5.57 -1.37
C LYS A 220 16.35 6.27 -0.06
N LYS A 221 17.36 6.54 0.77
CA LYS A 221 17.15 7.40 1.95
C LYS A 221 16.75 8.80 1.46
N THR A 222 15.49 9.14 1.67
CA THR A 222 14.88 10.40 1.21
C THR A 222 14.20 11.11 2.39
N LYS A 223 13.98 12.42 2.24
CA LYS A 223 13.12 13.18 3.17
C LYS A 223 11.71 13.18 2.62
N LEU A 224 10.75 12.73 3.40
CA LEU A 224 9.35 12.73 2.99
C LEU A 224 8.74 14.12 3.19
N PHE A 225 8.39 14.77 2.09
CA PHE A 225 7.76 16.11 2.11
C PHE A 225 6.22 16.08 2.09
N ALA A 226 5.60 14.97 1.65
CA ALA A 226 4.15 14.84 1.44
C ALA A 226 3.49 13.93 2.48
N SER A 227 3.81 14.12 3.77
CA SER A 227 3.27 13.30 4.86
C SER A 227 1.74 13.32 4.92
N GLY A 228 1.09 14.44 4.60
CA GLY A 228 -0.36 14.58 4.56
C GLY A 228 -1.02 13.66 3.55
N LEU A 229 -0.54 13.66 2.29
CA LEU A 229 -1.07 12.79 1.25
C LEU A 229 -0.80 11.30 1.56
N PHE A 230 0.39 10.96 2.02
CA PHE A 230 0.71 9.60 2.45
C PHE A 230 -0.26 9.11 3.53
N LYS A 231 -0.50 9.93 4.56
CA LYS A 231 -1.45 9.59 5.65
C LYS A 231 -2.88 9.41 5.13
N ALA A 232 -3.32 10.27 4.22
CA ALA A 232 -4.64 10.19 3.60
C ALA A 232 -4.79 8.89 2.78
N LEU A 233 -3.81 8.57 1.93
CA LEU A 233 -3.82 7.34 1.12
C LEU A 233 -3.84 6.07 1.98
N VAL A 234 -2.97 6.00 3.00
CA VAL A 234 -2.93 4.85 3.92
C VAL A 234 -4.17 4.79 4.82
N GLY A 235 -4.74 5.94 5.14
CA GLY A 235 -5.96 6.07 5.96
C GLY A 235 -7.25 5.70 5.25
N GLY A 236 -7.25 5.75 3.91
CA GLY A 236 -8.47 5.60 3.11
C GLY A 236 -9.30 6.87 3.06
N ASP A 237 -8.68 8.02 3.26
CA ASP A 237 -9.34 9.31 3.06
C ASP A 237 -9.44 9.62 1.55
N ALA A 238 -10.47 10.36 1.17
CA ALA A 238 -10.60 10.84 -0.20
C ALA A 238 -9.47 11.84 -0.53
N VAL A 239 -8.80 11.62 -1.65
CA VAL A 239 -7.73 12.49 -2.15
C VAL A 239 -8.05 12.98 -3.55
N ARG A 240 -7.67 14.22 -3.83
CA ARG A 240 -7.84 14.81 -5.16
C ARG A 240 -6.78 14.26 -6.11
N ILE A 241 -7.21 13.53 -7.15
CA ILE A 241 -6.34 12.99 -8.20
C ILE A 241 -6.39 13.89 -9.43
N GLU A 242 -5.21 14.38 -9.84
CA GLU A 242 -5.05 15.10 -11.10
C GLU A 242 -4.45 14.19 -12.16
N GLN A 243 -5.03 14.17 -13.35
CA GLN A 243 -4.50 13.45 -14.51
C GLN A 243 -4.27 14.44 -15.66
N LYS A 244 -3.23 14.19 -16.49
CA LYS A 244 -2.98 15.05 -17.65
C LYS A 244 -4.19 15.01 -18.62
N TYR A 245 -4.65 16.17 -19.03
CA TYR A 245 -5.73 16.34 -20.01
C TYR A 245 -7.09 15.75 -19.57
N ARG A 246 -7.32 15.59 -18.27
CA ARG A 246 -8.58 15.12 -17.69
C ARG A 246 -8.97 15.99 -16.51
N GLU A 247 -10.27 16.00 -16.21
CA GLU A 247 -10.74 16.64 -14.98
C GLU A 247 -10.23 15.91 -13.75
N ALA A 248 -9.90 16.68 -12.72
CA ALA A 248 -9.48 16.12 -11.45
C ALA A 248 -10.72 15.58 -10.71
N PHE A 249 -10.57 14.45 -10.03
CA PHE A 249 -11.62 13.78 -9.29
C PHE A 249 -11.16 13.35 -7.90
N ASP A 250 -12.12 13.14 -7.01
CA ASP A 250 -11.85 12.64 -5.68
C ASP A 250 -11.81 11.10 -5.72
N TYR A 251 -10.80 10.52 -5.08
CA TYR A 251 -10.54 9.09 -5.13
C TYR A 251 -10.15 8.55 -3.75
N VAL A 252 -10.75 7.44 -3.35
CA VAL A 252 -10.37 6.67 -2.16
C VAL A 252 -9.48 5.51 -2.58
N PHE A 253 -8.23 5.55 -2.14
CA PHE A 253 -7.29 4.46 -2.41
C PHE A 253 -7.52 3.30 -1.44
N THR A 254 -7.97 2.16 -1.92
CA THR A 254 -8.18 0.94 -1.12
C THR A 254 -7.05 -0.07 -1.27
N GLY A 255 -6.09 0.19 -2.17
CA GLY A 255 -4.88 -0.62 -2.32
C GLY A 255 -3.96 -0.50 -1.09
N LYS A 256 -2.84 -1.19 -1.13
CA LYS A 256 -1.84 -1.18 -0.06
C LYS A 256 -0.51 -0.65 -0.57
N MET A 257 0.37 -0.27 0.36
CA MET A 257 1.69 0.24 0.03
C MET A 257 2.77 -0.61 0.71
N ILE A 258 3.76 -1.03 -0.06
CA ILE A 258 4.95 -1.75 0.41
C ILE A 258 6.18 -1.00 -0.10
N PHE A 259 7.11 -0.70 0.78
CA PHE A 259 8.38 -0.07 0.44
C PHE A 259 9.54 -0.89 0.99
N GLY A 260 10.37 -1.41 0.09
CA GLY A 260 11.63 -2.04 0.44
C GLY A 260 12.72 -1.00 0.69
N MET A 261 13.58 -1.23 1.68
CA MET A 261 14.65 -0.31 2.03
C MET A 261 15.79 -0.99 2.78
N ASN A 262 16.95 -0.38 2.71
CA ASN A 262 18.10 -0.76 3.53
C ASN A 262 18.25 0.17 4.75
N LEU A 263 17.89 1.44 4.58
CA LEU A 263 17.90 2.49 5.60
C LEU A 263 16.54 3.17 5.65
N PHE A 264 16.11 3.60 6.83
CA PHE A 264 14.84 4.29 6.99
C PHE A 264 14.85 5.67 6.33
N PRO A 265 13.74 6.08 5.70
CA PRO A 265 13.55 7.45 5.23
C PRO A 265 13.38 8.41 6.42
N ASP A 266 13.67 9.69 6.17
CA ASP A 266 13.53 10.75 7.16
C ASP A 266 12.11 11.35 7.15
N PHE A 267 11.38 11.15 8.24
CA PHE A 267 10.03 11.67 8.48
C PHE A 267 9.99 12.76 9.57
N SER A 268 11.09 13.38 9.86
CA SER A 268 11.28 14.28 11.02
C SER A 268 10.19 15.35 11.22
N ALA A 269 9.50 15.75 10.16
CA ALA A 269 8.50 16.83 10.21
C ALA A 269 7.12 16.40 10.76
N ASP A 270 6.75 15.09 10.70
CA ASP A 270 5.38 14.64 11.06
C ASP A 270 5.37 13.15 11.45
N PHE A 271 6.28 12.81 12.33
CA PHE A 271 6.64 11.42 12.63
C PHE A 271 5.52 10.62 13.31
N GLU A 272 4.84 11.16 14.33
CA GLU A 272 3.84 10.41 15.12
C GLU A 272 2.66 9.89 14.28
N GLY A 273 2.19 10.70 13.32
CA GLY A 273 1.10 10.31 12.42
C GLY A 273 1.49 9.21 11.45
N ILE A 274 2.79 9.03 11.20
CA ILE A 274 3.34 8.01 10.29
C ILE A 274 3.63 6.72 11.05
N GLU A 275 4.27 6.80 12.21
CA GLU A 275 4.64 5.65 13.04
C GLU A 275 3.47 4.68 13.24
N ARG A 276 2.31 5.18 13.68
CA ARG A 276 1.13 4.36 13.91
C ARG A 276 0.61 3.63 12.67
N ARG A 277 1.01 4.08 11.47
CA ARG A 277 0.60 3.50 10.18
C ARG A 277 1.58 2.48 9.64
N LEU A 278 2.73 2.33 10.25
CA LEU A 278 3.77 1.43 9.76
C LEU A 278 3.66 0.04 10.38
N VAL A 279 3.95 -0.95 9.56
CA VAL A 279 4.28 -2.32 9.96
C VAL A 279 5.62 -2.64 9.32
N ILE A 280 6.60 -3.03 10.12
CA ILE A 280 7.95 -3.31 9.65
C ILE A 280 8.15 -4.82 9.59
N LEU A 281 8.48 -5.32 8.39
CA LEU A 281 8.87 -6.71 8.17
C LEU A 281 10.38 -6.77 7.93
N LYS A 282 11.09 -7.51 8.76
CA LYS A 282 12.54 -7.62 8.69
C LYS A 282 12.98 -8.82 7.88
N PHE A 283 13.76 -8.58 6.83
CA PHE A 283 14.47 -9.60 6.06
C PHE A 283 15.88 -9.72 6.63
N GLU A 284 16.21 -10.87 7.21
CA GLU A 284 17.44 -11.03 8.00
C GLU A 284 18.57 -11.69 7.23
N ARG A 285 18.22 -12.69 6.42
CA ARG A 285 19.22 -13.45 5.71
C ARG A 285 19.79 -12.67 4.52
N VAL A 286 21.11 -12.64 4.43
CA VAL A 286 21.83 -12.14 3.24
C VAL A 286 22.32 -13.34 2.44
N TYR A 287 21.92 -13.41 1.17
CA TYR A 287 22.28 -14.49 0.27
C TYR A 287 23.57 -14.18 -0.48
N LYS A 288 24.42 -15.20 -0.62
CA LYS A 288 25.62 -15.15 -1.41
C LYS A 288 25.57 -16.22 -2.51
N PRO A 289 26.16 -15.97 -3.71
CA PRO A 289 26.19 -16.99 -4.76
C PRO A 289 26.88 -18.30 -4.35
N THR A 290 27.68 -18.27 -3.29
CA THR A 290 28.38 -19.43 -2.73
C THR A 290 27.58 -20.23 -1.70
N ASP A 291 26.39 -19.74 -1.30
CA ASP A 291 25.57 -20.45 -0.34
C ASP A 291 25.01 -21.75 -0.96
N PRO A 292 24.98 -22.86 -0.22
CA PRO A 292 24.55 -24.16 -0.75
C PRO A 292 23.11 -24.18 -1.27
N ASP A 293 22.27 -23.30 -0.76
CA ASP A 293 20.86 -23.16 -1.10
C ASP A 293 20.59 -21.90 -1.96
N PHE A 294 21.66 -21.28 -2.52
CA PHE A 294 21.48 -20.18 -3.46
C PHE A 294 20.85 -20.69 -4.76
N ASN A 295 19.67 -20.16 -5.07
CA ASN A 295 18.95 -20.47 -6.30
C ASN A 295 18.83 -19.25 -7.20
N PRO A 296 19.61 -19.15 -8.30
CA PRO A 296 19.52 -18.04 -9.23
C PRO A 296 18.20 -17.98 -10.02
N GLY A 297 17.45 -19.10 -10.08
CA GLY A 297 16.13 -19.20 -10.74
C GLY A 297 14.95 -18.99 -9.80
N ILE A 298 15.17 -18.58 -8.55
CA ILE A 298 14.13 -18.48 -7.52
C ILE A 298 12.94 -17.58 -7.94
N ASP A 299 13.18 -16.53 -8.70
CA ASP A 299 12.12 -15.62 -9.17
C ASP A 299 11.15 -16.34 -10.12
N ASP A 300 11.64 -17.25 -10.95
CA ASP A 300 10.82 -18.07 -11.85
C ASP A 300 10.08 -19.16 -11.06
N ASP A 301 10.75 -19.84 -10.13
CA ASP A 301 10.15 -20.86 -9.29
C ASP A 301 9.00 -20.30 -8.43
N LEU A 302 9.17 -19.13 -7.85
CA LEU A 302 8.14 -18.41 -7.08
C LEU A 302 7.07 -17.73 -7.93
N SER A 303 7.14 -17.87 -9.27
CA SER A 303 6.20 -17.26 -10.21
C SER A 303 5.28 -18.26 -10.90
N THR A 304 5.41 -19.52 -10.56
CA THR A 304 4.57 -20.61 -11.11
C THR A 304 3.12 -20.49 -10.63
N ASN A 305 2.19 -21.07 -11.38
CA ASN A 305 0.78 -21.11 -10.95
C ASN A 305 0.61 -21.82 -9.61
N GLU A 306 1.40 -22.83 -9.35
CA GLU A 306 1.42 -23.56 -8.07
C GLU A 306 1.84 -22.66 -6.92
N ALA A 307 2.94 -21.91 -7.08
CA ALA A 307 3.41 -20.94 -6.10
C ALA A 307 2.37 -19.83 -5.84
N MET A 308 1.71 -19.32 -6.89
CA MET A 308 0.67 -18.31 -6.76
C MET A 308 -0.56 -18.84 -6.02
N SER A 309 -0.98 -20.07 -6.27
CA SER A 309 -2.11 -20.73 -5.58
C SER A 309 -1.78 -21.02 -4.11
N ALA A 310 -0.57 -21.49 -3.83
CA ALA A 310 -0.08 -21.67 -2.46
C ALA A 310 0.02 -20.34 -1.70
N LEU A 311 0.51 -19.27 -2.34
CA LEU A 311 0.55 -17.92 -1.77
C LEU A 311 -0.86 -17.38 -1.48
N LEU A 312 -1.85 -17.68 -2.34
CA LEU A 312 -3.25 -17.35 -2.09
C LEU A 312 -3.78 -18.04 -0.83
N ASN A 313 -3.49 -19.32 -0.62
CA ASN A 313 -3.88 -20.03 0.60
C ASN A 313 -3.23 -19.41 1.85
N ARG A 314 -1.96 -19.03 1.77
CA ARG A 314 -1.30 -18.28 2.85
C ARG A 314 -1.93 -16.91 3.09
N ALA A 315 -2.27 -16.19 2.03
CA ALA A 315 -2.97 -14.91 2.12
C ALA A 315 -4.37 -15.06 2.76
N ILE A 316 -5.12 -16.11 2.42
CA ILE A 316 -6.42 -16.42 3.05
C ILE A 316 -6.24 -16.73 4.54
N SER A 317 -5.21 -17.49 4.91
CA SER A 317 -4.88 -17.74 6.32
C SER A 317 -4.56 -16.45 7.07
N GLY A 318 -3.70 -15.61 6.50
CA GLY A 318 -3.36 -14.29 7.06
C GLY A 318 -4.56 -13.34 7.15
N TYR A 319 -5.47 -13.37 6.17
CA TYR A 319 -6.73 -12.62 6.20
C TYR A 319 -7.57 -13.01 7.43
N LYS A 320 -7.75 -14.31 7.67
CA LYS A 320 -8.50 -14.83 8.82
C LYS A 320 -7.82 -14.45 10.14
N SER A 321 -6.53 -14.65 10.23
CA SER A 321 -5.70 -14.27 11.39
C SER A 321 -5.82 -12.78 11.70
N LEU A 322 -5.74 -11.92 10.69
CA LEU A 322 -5.86 -10.47 10.84
C LEU A 322 -7.23 -10.04 11.41
N ILE A 323 -8.31 -10.67 10.95
CA ILE A 323 -9.66 -10.41 11.47
C ILE A 323 -9.79 -10.91 12.91
N GLN A 324 -9.33 -12.12 13.20
CA GLN A 324 -9.40 -12.73 14.51
C GLN A 324 -8.63 -11.91 15.56
N ASN A 325 -7.43 -11.47 15.20
CA ASN A 325 -6.55 -10.69 16.08
C ASN A 325 -6.92 -9.19 16.12
N LYS A 326 -7.86 -8.75 15.26
CA LYS A 326 -8.26 -7.34 15.10
C LYS A 326 -7.08 -6.40 14.80
N GLY A 327 -6.00 -6.91 14.24
CA GLY A 327 -4.79 -6.17 13.94
C GLY A 327 -3.64 -7.05 13.52
N PHE A 328 -2.56 -6.42 13.09
CA PHE A 328 -1.32 -7.11 12.72
C PHE A 328 -0.59 -7.63 13.95
N LEU A 329 0.05 -8.77 13.79
CA LEU A 329 0.95 -9.33 14.79
C LEU A 329 2.14 -8.40 15.01
N GLU A 330 2.36 -8.01 16.25
CA GLU A 330 3.54 -7.25 16.65
C GLU A 330 4.66 -8.22 17.08
N THR A 331 5.47 -8.62 16.11
CA THR A 331 6.60 -9.51 16.38
C THR A 331 7.69 -8.80 17.17
N GLN A 332 8.53 -9.55 17.90
CA GLN A 332 9.66 -8.97 18.62
C GLN A 332 10.61 -8.21 17.67
N LYS A 333 10.86 -8.77 16.49
CA LYS A 333 11.70 -8.14 15.46
C LYS A 333 11.09 -6.87 14.89
N SER A 334 9.77 -6.87 14.63
CA SER A 334 9.05 -5.68 14.19
C SER A 334 9.13 -4.55 15.22
N LYS A 335 8.96 -4.87 16.50
CA LYS A 335 9.12 -3.91 17.61
C LYS A 335 10.54 -3.31 17.68
N GLN A 336 11.57 -4.14 17.56
CA GLN A 336 12.96 -3.68 17.55
C GLN A 336 13.25 -2.74 16.36
N GLN A 337 12.76 -3.09 15.17
CA GLN A 337 12.92 -2.24 13.99
C GLN A 337 12.12 -0.94 14.11
N MET A 338 10.93 -0.98 14.72
CA MET A 338 10.15 0.21 14.99
C MET A 338 10.86 1.12 16.00
N ALA A 339 11.45 0.58 17.04
CA ALA A 339 12.25 1.36 17.99
C ALA A 339 13.45 2.04 17.31
N ALA A 340 14.19 1.32 16.47
CA ALA A 340 15.28 1.90 15.69
C ALA A 340 14.78 3.01 14.74
N PHE A 341 13.65 2.79 14.04
CA PHE A 341 13.03 3.78 13.18
C PHE A 341 12.62 5.04 13.95
N VAL A 342 12.05 4.88 15.14
CA VAL A 342 11.69 5.98 16.04
C VAL A 342 12.91 6.77 16.46
N SER A 343 13.98 6.09 16.91
CA SER A 343 15.23 6.74 17.33
C SER A 343 15.89 7.51 16.19
N GLU A 344 15.87 6.98 14.96
CA GLU A 344 16.42 7.69 13.79
C GLU A 344 15.59 8.92 13.36
N ASN A 345 14.30 8.96 13.65
CA ASN A 345 13.38 10.01 13.17
C ASN A 345 12.89 10.98 14.25
N ASP A 346 13.15 10.72 15.53
CA ASP A 346 12.76 11.59 16.63
C ASP A 346 13.97 12.01 17.46
N SER A 347 14.43 13.23 17.25
CA SER A 347 15.61 13.76 17.94
C SER A 347 15.48 13.79 19.47
N VAL A 348 14.26 13.88 20.02
CA VAL A 348 14.03 13.80 21.48
C VAL A 348 14.25 12.38 21.98
N VAL A 349 13.72 11.39 21.25
CA VAL A 349 13.94 9.97 21.58
C VAL A 349 15.41 9.64 21.49
N ALA A 350 16.08 10.00 20.39
CA ALA A 350 17.51 9.80 20.19
C ALA A 350 18.34 10.44 21.32
N TRP A 351 17.93 11.63 21.80
CA TRP A 351 18.59 12.28 22.92
C TRP A 351 18.37 11.50 24.24
N VAL A 352 17.14 11.10 24.55
CA VAL A 352 16.85 10.34 25.77
C VAL A 352 17.59 9.00 25.79
N GLU A 353 17.64 8.31 24.66
CA GLU A 353 18.36 7.03 24.52
C GLU A 353 19.90 7.20 24.61
N SER A 354 20.42 8.40 24.35
CA SER A 354 21.85 8.71 24.49
C SER A 354 22.27 9.08 25.92
N LEU A 355 21.33 9.16 26.87
CA LEU A 355 21.64 9.49 28.26
C LEU A 355 22.22 8.27 28.98
N ASP A 356 23.40 8.42 29.58
CA ASP A 356 24.03 7.36 30.41
C ASP A 356 23.17 7.00 31.63
N ASP A 357 22.41 7.96 32.14
CA ASP A 357 21.51 7.81 33.27
C ASP A 357 20.16 8.49 33.00
N ALA A 358 19.16 7.69 32.67
CA ALA A 358 17.80 8.19 32.46
C ALA A 358 17.18 8.88 33.70
N GLY A 359 17.69 8.62 34.90
CA GLY A 359 17.26 9.27 36.14
C GLY A 359 17.54 10.79 36.16
N ILE A 360 18.36 11.30 35.25
CA ILE A 360 18.59 12.76 35.10
C ILE A 360 17.29 13.49 34.75
N LEU A 361 16.33 12.84 34.06
CA LEU A 361 15.04 13.42 33.71
C LEU A 361 14.25 13.85 34.96
N GLU A 362 14.39 13.17 36.08
CA GLU A 362 13.69 13.47 37.33
C GLU A 362 14.47 14.39 38.26
N ARG A 363 15.78 14.55 38.03
CA ARG A 363 16.68 15.36 38.89
C ARG A 363 16.89 16.75 38.38
N GLU A 364 16.90 16.93 37.06
CA GLU A 364 17.17 18.21 36.46
C GLU A 364 15.90 18.97 36.02
N PRO A 365 15.85 20.27 36.08
CA PRO A 365 14.71 21.06 35.61
C PRO A 365 14.54 20.93 34.10
N ILE A 366 13.28 20.95 33.62
CA ILE A 366 12.99 20.95 32.20
C ILE A 366 13.52 22.20 31.50
N SER A 367 13.41 23.34 32.17
CA SER A 367 13.80 24.66 31.62
C SER A 367 14.84 25.35 32.49
N GLY A 368 15.58 26.28 31.88
CA GLY A 368 16.66 27.02 32.54
C GLY A 368 17.99 26.92 31.80
N PRO A 369 19.01 27.67 32.22
CA PRO A 369 20.32 27.65 31.53
C PRO A 369 20.98 26.25 31.47
N ASP A 370 20.80 25.48 32.54
CA ASP A 370 21.36 24.13 32.70
C ASP A 370 20.23 23.04 32.67
N GLY A 371 19.06 23.39 32.12
CA GLY A 371 17.91 22.48 32.09
C GLY A 371 18.00 21.44 30.97
N LEU A 372 17.19 20.40 31.11
CA LEU A 372 17.12 19.26 30.16
C LEU A 372 16.88 19.72 28.72
N TYR A 373 15.97 20.68 28.51
CA TYR A 373 15.70 21.22 27.19
C TYR A 373 16.94 21.86 26.56
N LYS A 374 17.72 22.59 27.36
CA LYS A 374 18.98 23.23 26.90
C LYS A 374 20.05 22.20 26.53
N ALA A 375 20.17 21.12 27.30
CA ALA A 375 21.05 19.99 26.97
C ALA A 375 20.66 19.33 25.66
N TYR A 376 19.36 19.12 25.46
CA TYR A 376 18.82 18.58 24.21
C TYR A 376 19.10 19.52 22.99
N GLU A 377 18.83 20.83 23.13
CA GLU A 377 19.17 21.81 22.06
C GLU A 377 20.65 21.80 21.70
N THR A 378 21.52 21.71 22.72
CA THR A 378 22.97 21.69 22.50
C THR A 378 23.38 20.45 21.71
N ARG A 379 22.83 19.28 22.05
CA ARG A 379 23.07 18.04 21.29
C ARG A 379 22.58 18.16 19.85
N CYS A 380 21.35 18.65 19.63
CA CYS A 380 20.81 18.84 18.26
C CYS A 380 21.71 19.76 17.43
N ASN A 381 22.13 20.89 17.99
CA ASN A 381 23.03 21.83 17.30
C ASN A 381 24.37 21.20 16.94
N SER A 382 24.94 20.40 17.85
CA SER A 382 26.21 19.67 17.61
C SER A 382 26.07 18.62 16.52
N ALA A 383 24.88 18.00 16.38
CA ALA A 383 24.57 17.03 15.34
C ALA A 383 24.10 17.68 14.02
N GLY A 384 23.98 19.00 13.94
CA GLY A 384 23.42 19.69 12.78
C GLY A 384 21.93 19.46 12.56
N GLU A 385 21.22 19.04 13.61
CA GLU A 385 19.78 18.75 13.62
C GLU A 385 19.00 19.98 14.14
N LYS A 386 17.79 20.17 13.64
CA LYS A 386 16.87 21.18 14.17
C LYS A 386 16.18 20.66 15.43
N ALA A 387 16.42 21.31 16.56
CA ALA A 387 15.72 20.99 17.81
C ALA A 387 14.20 21.25 17.67
N LYS A 388 13.38 20.36 18.23
CA LYS A 388 11.95 20.61 18.44
C LYS A 388 11.77 21.67 19.52
N ASP A 389 10.63 22.34 19.55
CA ASP A 389 10.36 23.31 20.60
C ASP A 389 10.18 22.64 21.99
N GLN A 390 10.27 23.43 23.05
CA GLN A 390 10.19 22.92 24.43
C GLN A 390 8.83 22.26 24.74
N LYS A 391 7.76 22.68 24.09
CA LYS A 391 6.42 22.09 24.27
C LYS A 391 6.38 20.68 23.71
N ASP A 392 6.86 20.48 22.48
CA ASP A 392 6.96 19.19 21.84
C ASP A 392 7.96 18.28 22.56
N PHE A 393 9.14 18.78 22.94
CA PHE A 393 10.09 18.06 23.78
C PHE A 393 9.42 17.48 25.03
N THR A 394 8.72 18.34 25.79
CA THR A 394 8.05 17.94 27.03
C THR A 394 6.93 16.91 26.73
N ARG A 395 6.13 17.13 25.68
CA ARG A 395 5.05 16.26 25.29
C ARG A 395 5.56 14.86 24.93
N ILE A 396 6.64 14.77 24.15
CA ILE A 396 7.22 13.48 23.72
C ILE A 396 7.71 12.69 24.92
N ILE A 397 8.44 13.32 25.83
CA ILE A 397 8.92 12.64 27.05
C ILE A 397 7.76 12.15 27.91
N LYS A 398 6.73 12.96 28.10
CA LYS A 398 5.51 12.54 28.82
C LYS A 398 4.85 11.32 28.17
N THR A 399 4.58 11.39 26.87
CA THR A 399 3.79 10.37 26.18
C THR A 399 4.56 9.07 25.97
N ARG A 400 5.86 9.12 25.68
CA ARG A 400 6.65 7.92 25.36
C ARG A 400 7.27 7.23 26.56
N TYR A 401 7.64 8.00 27.56
CA TYR A 401 8.37 7.47 28.73
C TYR A 401 7.53 7.46 30.01
N GLY A 402 6.26 7.87 29.92
CA GLY A 402 5.32 7.80 31.05
C GLY A 402 5.60 8.82 32.15
N TYR A 403 6.21 9.95 31.81
CA TYR A 403 6.42 11.03 32.76
C TYR A 403 5.23 12.00 32.83
N GLU A 404 5.06 12.60 34.01
CA GLU A 404 4.23 13.76 34.25
C GLU A 404 5.11 14.99 34.56
N THR A 405 4.52 16.17 34.63
CA THR A 405 5.24 17.41 34.99
C THR A 405 4.70 17.99 36.26
N ALA A 406 5.59 18.33 37.20
CA ALA A 406 5.27 19.06 38.42
C ALA A 406 6.20 20.25 38.60
N ARG A 407 5.80 21.25 39.37
CA ARG A 407 6.67 22.34 39.77
C ARG A 407 7.38 21.99 41.07
N LYS A 408 8.70 22.01 41.05
CA LYS A 408 9.51 21.86 42.26
C LYS A 408 10.30 23.17 42.53
N ARG A 409 10.58 23.46 43.82
CA ARG A 409 11.35 24.61 44.22
C ARG A 409 12.82 24.24 44.37
N ILE A 410 13.69 24.86 43.57
CA ILE A 410 15.14 24.68 43.59
C ILE A 410 15.76 26.06 43.84
N ASN A 411 16.57 26.20 44.88
CA ASN A 411 17.26 27.44 45.23
C ASN A 411 16.32 28.67 45.24
N GLY A 412 15.13 28.53 45.83
CA GLY A 412 14.14 29.59 45.96
C GLY A 412 13.27 29.86 44.71
N LYS A 413 13.58 29.32 43.55
CA LYS A 413 12.83 29.49 42.30
C LYS A 413 12.06 28.19 41.97
N GLN A 414 10.88 28.35 41.34
CA GLN A 414 10.06 27.21 40.88
C GLN A 414 10.42 26.84 39.44
N TYR A 415 10.69 25.55 39.22
CA TYR A 415 10.98 25.02 37.91
C TYR A 415 10.04 23.83 37.58
N PRO A 416 9.66 23.66 36.29
CA PRO A 416 9.00 22.46 35.85
C PRO A 416 10.00 21.27 35.84
N MET A 417 9.58 20.14 36.38
CA MET A 417 10.36 18.92 36.47
C MET A 417 9.54 17.77 35.92
N PHE A 418 10.19 16.77 35.37
CA PHE A 418 9.54 15.47 35.10
C PHE A 418 9.42 14.68 36.41
N ILE A 419 8.30 13.99 36.57
CA ILE A 419 8.05 13.06 37.67
C ILE A 419 7.51 11.76 37.06
N LYS A 420 7.99 10.65 37.56
CA LYS A 420 7.46 9.32 37.20
C LYS A 420 6.34 8.97 38.15
N ASN A 421 5.21 8.53 37.65
CA ASN A 421 4.08 8.04 38.46
C ASN A 421 4.38 6.67 39.03
#